data_870028456ba231c7fc6a5a0d06507452
#
_entry.id   870028456ba231c7fc6a5a0d06507452
#
_cell.length_a   1.000
_cell.length_b   1.000
_cell.length_c   1.000
_cell.angle_alpha   90.00
_cell.angle_beta   90.00
_cell.angle_gamma   90.00
#
_symmetry.space_group_name_H-M   'P 1'
#
loop_
_entity.id
_entity.type
_entity.pdbx_description
1 polymer ?
#
loop_
_entity_poly.entity_id
_entity_poly.type
_entity_poly.pdbx_seq_one_letter_code
_entity_poly.pdbx_strand_id
1 'polypeptide(L)'
;MNILNTIFSADFLFTSLRVMTPILYAALACMVFTKGGIDAIGTEGIMLACSLAGPVFGYFSHSAFVGVVCAMVVGILMAYLFGYFTIVLHTNSVLAGIALNTLSGGLTVFATFFLTGNKGSTQSLNSPVIPNMRVPFLSQIPFLGEVFSGHNLITYLGWCFTVFLALFFWKMPAGIRVRAVGESEAAAKSVGLPIVKYKIMALTMAGALAGIGGAYMSMGYVSFFSRDMVAGRGWIGMAAEAMGKGLPGPIMLAVLIFGMADCLAIRLQILNLPSQLIQCIPYMVTIIAISVYSYMARQKKKSTKKKRMSALITETKVEGD
;
A
#
# COMPACT_ATOMS: atom_id res chain seq x y z
N MET A 1 4.93 -18.32 -28.93
CA MET A 1 5.43 -17.03 -28.39
C MET A 1 6.23 -17.35 -27.16
N ASN A 2 7.53 -17.03 -27.12
CA ASN A 2 8.37 -17.39 -25.97
C ASN A 2 7.97 -16.54 -24.75
N ILE A 3 7.54 -17.17 -23.68
CA ILE A 3 7.13 -16.55 -22.42
C ILE A 3 8.19 -15.55 -21.92
N LEU A 4 9.47 -15.85 -22.11
CA LEU A 4 10.60 -14.97 -21.80
C LEU A 4 10.55 -13.64 -22.56
N ASN A 5 10.25 -13.63 -23.86
CA ASN A 5 10.15 -12.39 -24.64
C ASN A 5 8.93 -11.54 -24.23
N THR A 6 7.91 -12.17 -23.70
CA THR A 6 6.73 -11.48 -23.19
C THR A 6 6.99 -10.82 -21.84
N ILE A 7 7.80 -11.43 -20.97
CA ILE A 7 8.16 -10.91 -19.64
C ILE A 7 9.13 -9.72 -19.75
N PHE A 8 10.01 -9.71 -20.75
CA PHE A 8 10.97 -8.61 -20.98
C PHE A 8 10.46 -7.54 -21.96
N SER A 9 9.18 -7.56 -22.34
CA SER A 9 8.61 -6.50 -23.17
C SER A 9 8.39 -5.21 -22.38
N ALA A 10 8.61 -4.05 -23.03
CA ALA A 10 8.32 -2.74 -22.42
C ALA A 10 6.85 -2.63 -21.94
N ASP A 11 5.93 -3.22 -22.71
CA ASP A 11 4.51 -3.29 -22.36
C ASP A 11 4.21 -4.10 -21.07
N PHE A 12 4.98 -5.18 -20.80
CA PHE A 12 4.86 -5.91 -19.54
C PHE A 12 5.31 -5.06 -18.35
N LEU A 13 6.44 -4.36 -18.49
CA LEU A 13 6.94 -3.47 -17.43
C LEU A 13 6.00 -2.29 -17.21
N PHE A 14 5.48 -1.67 -18.27
CA PHE A 14 4.48 -0.60 -18.17
C PHE A 14 3.23 -1.07 -17.42
N THR A 15 2.67 -2.23 -17.81
CA THR A 15 1.50 -2.80 -17.16
C THR A 15 1.79 -3.16 -15.69
N SER A 16 2.98 -3.71 -15.40
CA SER A 16 3.40 -4.02 -14.03
C SER A 16 3.46 -2.77 -13.14
N LEU A 17 3.98 -1.64 -13.65
CA LEU A 17 4.01 -0.36 -12.95
C LEU A 17 2.60 0.19 -12.69
N ARG A 18 1.68 -0.02 -13.62
CA ARG A 18 0.26 0.35 -13.45
C ARG A 18 -0.42 -0.50 -12.39
N VAL A 19 -0.23 -1.81 -12.42
CA VAL A 19 -0.84 -2.78 -11.48
C VAL A 19 -0.26 -2.65 -10.07
N MET A 20 1.05 -2.33 -9.94
CA MET A 20 1.67 -2.14 -8.63
C MET A 20 1.21 -0.86 -7.91
N THR A 21 0.67 0.13 -8.61
CA THR A 21 0.35 1.45 -8.04
C THR A 21 -0.59 1.37 -6.82
N PRO A 22 -1.74 0.66 -6.85
CA PRO A 22 -2.61 0.55 -5.68
C PRO A 22 -1.93 -0.23 -4.52
N ILE A 23 -1.12 -1.24 -4.85
CA ILE A 23 -0.35 -2.00 -3.85
C ILE A 23 0.71 -1.09 -3.19
N LEU A 24 1.32 -0.17 -3.95
CA LEU A 24 2.27 0.80 -3.43
C LEU A 24 1.61 1.73 -2.40
N TYR A 25 0.44 2.29 -2.72
CA TYR A 25 -0.31 3.13 -1.78
C TYR A 25 -0.75 2.36 -0.53
N ALA A 26 -1.20 1.11 -0.69
CA ALA A 26 -1.49 0.23 0.44
C ALA A 26 -0.26 0.02 1.32
N ALA A 27 0.89 -0.32 0.74
CA ALA A 27 2.13 -0.57 1.46
C ALA A 27 2.68 0.68 2.17
N LEU A 28 2.58 1.84 1.52
CA LEU A 28 2.95 3.12 2.13
C LEU A 28 2.00 3.49 3.28
N ALA A 29 0.70 3.27 3.15
CA ALA A 29 -0.28 3.46 4.22
C ALA A 29 0.02 2.52 5.40
N CYS A 30 0.26 1.23 5.14
CA CYS A 30 0.65 0.26 6.15
C CYS A 30 1.94 0.68 6.87
N MET A 31 2.95 1.14 6.12
CA MET A 31 4.19 1.65 6.71
C MET A 31 3.94 2.82 7.67
N VAL A 32 3.07 3.77 7.30
CA VAL A 32 2.76 4.91 8.17
C VAL A 32 2.02 4.46 9.43
N PHE A 33 1.05 3.53 9.32
CA PHE A 33 0.39 2.92 10.48
C PHE A 33 1.40 2.26 11.42
N THR A 34 2.24 1.37 10.90
CA THR A 34 3.24 0.62 11.69
C THR A 34 4.25 1.57 12.34
N LYS A 35 4.72 2.62 11.64
CA LYS A 35 5.59 3.65 12.22
C LYS A 35 4.90 4.49 13.28
N GLY A 36 3.58 4.61 13.26
CA GLY A 36 2.76 5.23 14.31
C GLY A 36 2.43 4.30 15.48
N GLY A 37 2.89 3.04 15.46
CA GLY A 37 2.59 2.03 16.47
C GLY A 37 1.15 1.53 16.40
N ILE A 38 0.56 1.50 15.19
CA ILE A 38 -0.81 1.06 14.93
C ILE A 38 -0.74 -0.08 13.92
N ASP A 39 -1.46 -1.19 14.16
CA ASP A 39 -1.52 -2.28 13.21
C ASP A 39 -2.30 -1.88 11.95
N ALA A 40 -1.82 -2.28 10.78
CA ALA A 40 -2.35 -1.84 9.49
C ALA A 40 -3.49 -2.73 8.94
N ILE A 41 -4.14 -3.55 9.78
CA ILE A 41 -5.11 -4.58 9.35
C ILE A 41 -6.36 -4.00 8.68
N GLY A 42 -6.76 -2.77 9.04
CA GLY A 42 -7.90 -2.08 8.45
C GLY A 42 -7.68 -1.49 7.05
N THR A 43 -6.46 -1.54 6.52
CA THR A 43 -6.10 -0.85 5.26
C THR A 43 -6.92 -1.33 4.06
N GLU A 44 -7.25 -2.63 3.97
CA GLU A 44 -8.10 -3.20 2.92
C GLU A 44 -9.48 -2.53 2.90
N GLY A 45 -10.14 -2.44 4.06
CA GLY A 45 -11.46 -1.82 4.18
C GLY A 45 -11.43 -0.31 3.92
N ILE A 46 -10.40 0.39 4.38
CA ILE A 46 -10.22 1.82 4.10
C ILE A 46 -10.12 2.05 2.60
N MET A 47 -9.27 1.29 1.89
CA MET A 47 -9.15 1.38 0.44
C MET A 47 -10.46 1.07 -0.28
N LEU A 48 -11.21 0.05 0.19
CA LEU A 48 -12.48 -0.35 -0.41
C LEU A 48 -13.54 0.75 -0.27
N ALA A 49 -13.68 1.37 0.91
CA ALA A 49 -14.58 2.49 1.12
C ALA A 49 -14.21 3.69 0.22
N CYS A 50 -12.91 3.99 0.09
CA CYS A 50 -12.41 5.07 -0.74
C CYS A 50 -12.57 4.81 -2.24
N SER A 51 -12.49 3.54 -2.66
CA SER A 51 -12.71 3.17 -4.07
C SER A 51 -14.15 3.40 -4.53
N LEU A 52 -15.13 3.40 -3.62
CA LEU A 52 -16.49 3.84 -3.91
C LEU A 52 -16.62 5.36 -3.82
N ALA A 53 -16.03 5.98 -2.80
CA ALA A 53 -16.15 7.43 -2.58
C ALA A 53 -15.62 8.24 -3.76
N GLY A 54 -14.48 7.84 -4.34
CA GLY A 54 -13.87 8.53 -5.49
C GLY A 54 -14.84 8.74 -6.65
N PRO A 55 -15.36 7.69 -7.29
CA PRO A 55 -16.26 7.83 -8.44
C PRO A 55 -17.59 8.47 -8.07
N VAL A 56 -18.15 8.24 -6.87
CA VAL A 56 -19.42 8.83 -6.44
C VAL A 56 -19.28 10.36 -6.31
N PHE A 57 -18.32 10.85 -5.54
CA PHE A 57 -18.10 12.29 -5.40
C PHE A 57 -17.57 12.93 -6.68
N GLY A 58 -16.77 12.19 -7.48
CA GLY A 58 -16.35 12.62 -8.80
C GLY A 58 -17.53 12.84 -9.75
N TYR A 59 -18.51 11.96 -9.73
CA TYR A 59 -19.75 12.10 -10.51
C TYR A 59 -20.54 13.35 -10.13
N PHE A 60 -20.81 13.57 -8.83
CA PHE A 60 -21.57 14.74 -8.37
C PHE A 60 -20.85 16.08 -8.61
N SER A 61 -19.53 16.10 -8.55
CA SER A 61 -18.74 17.32 -8.75
C SER A 61 -18.30 17.52 -10.21
N HIS A 62 -18.54 16.58 -11.10
CA HIS A 62 -18.01 16.55 -12.47
C HIS A 62 -16.48 16.74 -12.57
N SER A 63 -15.75 16.41 -11.48
CA SER A 63 -14.29 16.60 -11.39
C SER A 63 -13.60 15.39 -10.78
N ALA A 64 -12.62 14.82 -11.51
CA ALA A 64 -11.80 13.73 -11.01
C ALA A 64 -10.96 14.15 -9.79
N PHE A 65 -10.48 15.39 -9.76
CA PHE A 65 -9.68 15.92 -8.66
C PHE A 65 -10.49 15.96 -7.35
N VAL A 66 -11.73 16.46 -7.41
CA VAL A 66 -12.62 16.49 -6.23
C VAL A 66 -12.94 15.08 -5.76
N GLY A 67 -13.16 14.13 -6.68
CA GLY A 67 -13.36 12.72 -6.35
C GLY A 67 -12.19 12.13 -5.55
N VAL A 68 -10.95 12.40 -5.97
CA VAL A 68 -9.74 11.93 -5.25
C VAL A 68 -9.63 12.59 -3.87
N VAL A 69 -9.87 13.91 -3.77
CA VAL A 69 -9.82 14.63 -2.48
C VAL A 69 -10.89 14.10 -1.52
N CYS A 70 -12.10 13.87 -1.99
CA CYS A 70 -13.17 13.28 -1.17
C CYS A 70 -12.83 11.85 -0.73
N ALA A 71 -12.24 11.04 -1.61
CA ALA A 71 -11.76 9.71 -1.24
C ALA A 71 -10.67 9.77 -0.17
N MET A 72 -9.74 10.75 -0.23
CA MET A 72 -8.76 10.99 0.84
C MET A 72 -9.45 11.33 2.17
N VAL A 73 -10.45 12.20 2.15
CA VAL A 73 -11.20 12.57 3.35
C VAL A 73 -11.92 11.36 3.94
N VAL A 74 -12.59 10.56 3.12
CA VAL A 74 -13.23 9.32 3.56
C VAL A 74 -12.20 8.35 4.13
N GLY A 75 -11.02 8.23 3.52
CA GLY A 75 -9.92 7.41 4.03
C GLY A 75 -9.42 7.86 5.40
N ILE A 76 -9.31 9.17 5.62
CA ILE A 76 -8.94 9.76 6.92
C ILE A 76 -10.03 9.46 7.96
N LEU A 77 -11.31 9.63 7.61
CA LEU A 77 -12.43 9.34 8.52
C LEU A 77 -12.47 7.86 8.92
N MET A 78 -12.28 6.96 7.97
CA MET A 78 -12.21 5.51 8.23
C MET A 78 -10.98 5.15 9.08
N ALA A 79 -9.84 5.79 8.85
CA ALA A 79 -8.64 5.63 9.67
C ALA A 79 -8.86 6.16 11.10
N TYR A 80 -9.59 7.27 11.27
CA TYR A 80 -9.95 7.78 12.58
C TYR A 80 -10.93 6.87 13.31
N LEU A 81 -11.90 6.30 12.60
CA LEU A 81 -12.80 5.29 13.16
C LEU A 81 -12.00 4.08 13.68
N PHE A 82 -11.06 3.58 12.89
CA PHE A 82 -10.15 2.52 13.31
C PHE A 82 -9.31 2.92 14.52
N GLY A 83 -8.73 4.13 14.48
CA GLY A 83 -7.93 4.69 15.56
C GLY A 83 -8.75 4.91 16.85
N TYR A 84 -10.00 5.29 16.75
CA TYR A 84 -10.90 5.43 17.90
C TYR A 84 -11.07 4.09 18.65
N PHE A 85 -11.33 3.01 17.93
CA PHE A 85 -11.44 1.69 18.54
C PHE A 85 -10.12 1.20 19.14
N THR A 86 -9.01 1.43 18.47
CA THR A 86 -7.70 0.88 18.89
C THR A 86 -7.00 1.74 19.93
N ILE A 87 -7.10 3.06 19.85
CA ILE A 87 -6.36 4.00 20.71
C ILE A 87 -7.20 4.44 21.91
N VAL A 88 -8.51 4.76 21.70
CA VAL A 88 -9.36 5.29 22.77
C VAL A 88 -10.05 4.16 23.54
N LEU A 89 -10.64 3.20 22.84
CA LEU A 89 -11.33 2.06 23.45
C LEU A 89 -10.40 0.90 23.79
N HIS A 90 -9.11 0.98 23.45
CA HIS A 90 -8.11 -0.07 23.68
C HIS A 90 -8.53 -1.46 23.18
N THR A 91 -9.34 -1.52 22.10
CA THR A 91 -9.78 -2.77 21.50
C THR A 91 -8.62 -3.45 20.79
N ASN A 92 -8.65 -4.78 20.70
CA ASN A 92 -7.66 -5.51 19.91
C ASN A 92 -7.66 -5.06 18.46
N SER A 93 -6.51 -4.59 17.98
CA SER A 93 -6.33 -4.04 16.62
C SER A 93 -6.74 -5.01 15.51
N VAL A 94 -6.54 -6.33 15.74
CA VAL A 94 -6.91 -7.36 14.76
C VAL A 94 -8.43 -7.43 14.60
N LEU A 95 -9.16 -7.48 15.73
CA LEU A 95 -10.63 -7.51 15.71
C LEU A 95 -11.21 -6.23 15.12
N ALA A 96 -10.69 -5.07 15.53
CA ALA A 96 -11.13 -3.78 15.00
C ALA A 96 -10.88 -3.67 13.49
N GLY A 97 -9.72 -4.15 13.00
CA GLY A 97 -9.38 -4.15 11.58
C GLY A 97 -10.28 -5.06 10.75
N ILE A 98 -10.54 -6.30 11.23
CA ILE A 98 -11.46 -7.24 10.56
C ILE A 98 -12.88 -6.67 10.53
N ALA A 99 -13.34 -6.10 11.64
CA ALA A 99 -14.66 -5.46 11.72
C ALA A 99 -14.77 -4.29 10.74
N LEU A 100 -13.74 -3.44 10.63
CA LEU A 100 -13.69 -2.34 9.68
C LEU A 100 -13.72 -2.82 8.22
N ASN A 101 -12.97 -3.88 7.90
CA ASN A 101 -12.97 -4.47 6.56
C ASN A 101 -14.36 -5.02 6.18
N THR A 102 -15.01 -5.72 7.12
CA THR A 102 -16.38 -6.24 6.94
C THR A 102 -17.40 -5.12 6.81
N LEU A 103 -17.30 -4.09 7.66
CA LEU A 103 -18.14 -2.88 7.58
C LEU A 103 -18.01 -2.22 6.20
N SER A 104 -16.79 -2.01 5.72
CA SER A 104 -16.53 -1.40 4.42
C SER A 104 -17.11 -2.23 3.28
N GLY A 105 -16.99 -3.56 3.33
CA GLY A 105 -17.60 -4.47 2.37
C GLY A 105 -19.11 -4.32 2.30
N GLY A 106 -19.79 -4.33 3.45
CA GLY A 106 -21.24 -4.15 3.53
C GLY A 106 -21.68 -2.74 3.14
N LEU A 107 -21.01 -1.72 3.66
CA LEU A 107 -21.34 -0.31 3.39
C LEU A 107 -21.19 0.05 1.91
N THR A 108 -20.15 -0.44 1.24
CA THR A 108 -19.94 -0.15 -0.19
C THR A 108 -21.00 -0.81 -1.06
N VAL A 109 -21.43 -2.04 -0.76
CA VAL A 109 -22.51 -2.70 -1.49
C VAL A 109 -23.86 -2.00 -1.26
N PHE A 110 -24.16 -1.62 -0.01
CA PHE A 110 -25.37 -0.88 0.34
C PHE A 110 -25.43 0.47 -0.37
N ALA A 111 -24.36 1.27 -0.27
CA ALA A 111 -24.29 2.59 -0.88
C ALA A 111 -24.36 2.51 -2.43
N THR A 112 -23.68 1.53 -3.03
CA THR A 112 -23.78 1.30 -4.48
C THR A 112 -25.21 0.98 -4.91
N PHE A 113 -25.90 0.11 -4.19
CA PHE A 113 -27.29 -0.23 -4.48
C PHE A 113 -28.22 0.98 -4.33
N PHE A 114 -28.03 1.77 -3.26
CA PHE A 114 -28.84 2.96 -3.01
C PHE A 114 -28.70 4.01 -4.12
N LEU A 115 -27.47 4.17 -4.67
CA LEU A 115 -27.18 5.18 -5.69
C LEU A 115 -27.49 4.74 -7.12
N THR A 116 -27.34 3.44 -7.44
CA THR A 116 -27.39 2.96 -8.82
C THR A 116 -28.51 1.94 -9.07
N GLY A 117 -29.18 1.45 -8.02
CA GLY A 117 -30.10 0.32 -8.10
C GLY A 117 -29.40 -1.03 -8.36
N ASN A 118 -28.06 -1.04 -8.52
CA ASN A 118 -27.26 -2.23 -8.79
C ASN A 118 -26.33 -2.52 -7.60
N LYS A 119 -26.27 -3.79 -7.16
CA LYS A 119 -25.43 -4.22 -6.03
C LYS A 119 -23.96 -4.47 -6.42
N GLY A 120 -23.62 -4.47 -7.68
CA GLY A 120 -22.33 -4.93 -8.20
C GLY A 120 -21.37 -3.83 -8.64
N SER A 121 -21.87 -2.73 -9.21
CA SER A 121 -20.99 -1.70 -9.79
C SER A 121 -21.63 -0.33 -9.91
N THR A 122 -20.80 0.71 -10.04
CA THR A 122 -21.22 2.07 -10.35
C THR A 122 -21.05 2.41 -11.84
N GLN A 123 -21.04 1.41 -12.72
CA GLN A 123 -20.81 1.62 -14.15
C GLN A 123 -21.86 2.54 -14.79
N SER A 124 -23.08 2.58 -14.25
CA SER A 124 -24.14 3.51 -14.70
C SER A 124 -23.84 4.98 -14.37
N LEU A 125 -22.94 5.24 -13.41
CA LEU A 125 -22.46 6.59 -13.11
C LEU A 125 -21.26 6.90 -14.02
N ASN A 126 -21.43 7.80 -14.97
CA ASN A 126 -20.34 8.28 -15.83
C ASN A 126 -19.38 9.14 -15.01
N SER A 127 -18.58 8.50 -14.16
CA SER A 127 -17.63 9.19 -13.30
C SER A 127 -16.41 9.67 -14.08
N PRO A 128 -15.90 10.88 -13.83
CA PRO A 128 -14.70 11.38 -14.49
C PRO A 128 -13.49 10.51 -14.14
N VAL A 129 -12.71 10.16 -15.15
CA VAL A 129 -11.48 9.34 -15.03
C VAL A 129 -10.29 10.27 -14.86
N ILE A 130 -9.31 9.84 -14.07
CA ILE A 130 -8.07 10.59 -13.89
C ILE A 130 -7.22 10.45 -15.17
N PRO A 131 -6.79 11.55 -15.78
CA PRO A 131 -6.08 11.52 -17.06
C PRO A 131 -4.70 10.88 -16.94
N ASN A 132 -4.29 10.20 -17.99
CA ASN A 132 -2.91 9.75 -18.15
C ASN A 132 -2.03 10.92 -18.60
N MET A 133 -0.86 11.07 -18.00
CA MET A 133 0.09 12.12 -18.33
C MET A 133 1.27 11.55 -19.11
N ARG A 134 1.58 12.16 -20.26
CA ARG A 134 2.82 11.90 -21.00
C ARG A 134 3.89 12.86 -20.51
N VAL A 135 5.01 12.33 -20.04
CA VAL A 135 6.17 13.14 -19.65
C VAL A 135 7.03 13.36 -20.88
N PRO A 136 7.05 14.59 -21.47
CA PRO A 136 7.68 14.83 -22.77
C PRO A 136 9.18 14.57 -22.78
N PHE A 137 9.86 14.75 -21.64
CA PHE A 137 11.30 14.51 -21.51
C PHE A 137 11.67 13.03 -21.52
N LEU A 138 10.85 12.16 -20.89
CA LEU A 138 11.07 10.70 -20.86
C LEU A 138 10.69 10.02 -22.17
N SER A 139 9.72 10.57 -22.90
CA SER A 139 9.23 9.97 -24.17
C SER A 139 10.26 9.96 -25.29
N GLN A 140 11.36 10.72 -25.17
CA GLN A 140 12.43 10.78 -26.15
C GLN A 140 13.45 9.63 -26.06
N ILE A 141 13.45 8.89 -24.93
CA ILE A 141 14.41 7.81 -24.71
C ILE A 141 13.71 6.50 -25.10
N PRO A 142 14.20 5.76 -26.12
CA PRO A 142 13.65 4.47 -26.49
C PRO A 142 13.71 3.52 -25.28
N PHE A 143 12.71 2.65 -25.08
CA PHE A 143 12.50 1.74 -23.99
C PHE A 143 12.11 2.41 -22.65
N LEU A 144 12.86 3.39 -22.12
CA LEU A 144 12.50 4.08 -20.87
C LEU A 144 11.24 4.94 -21.04
N GLY A 145 11.08 5.57 -22.21
CA GLY A 145 9.88 6.33 -22.52
C GLY A 145 8.63 5.46 -22.58
N GLU A 146 8.73 4.27 -23.15
CA GLU A 146 7.60 3.33 -23.22
C GLU A 146 7.22 2.77 -21.84
N VAL A 147 8.20 2.56 -20.94
CA VAL A 147 7.96 1.98 -19.61
C VAL A 147 7.46 3.02 -18.61
N PHE A 148 8.02 4.23 -18.59
CA PHE A 148 7.79 5.22 -17.54
C PHE A 148 6.91 6.40 -17.96
N SER A 149 6.59 6.58 -19.26
CA SER A 149 5.73 7.66 -19.75
C SER A 149 4.32 7.13 -20.07
N GLY A 150 3.29 7.94 -19.84
CA GLY A 150 1.91 7.59 -20.15
C GLY A 150 1.13 6.99 -18.96
N HIS A 151 1.71 6.96 -17.78
CA HIS A 151 1.00 6.57 -16.58
C HIS A 151 0.03 7.63 -16.07
N ASN A 152 -0.87 7.21 -15.19
CA ASN A 152 -1.78 8.10 -14.49
C ASN A 152 -1.01 9.02 -13.53
N LEU A 153 -1.50 10.25 -13.31
CA LEU A 153 -0.91 11.21 -12.38
C LEU A 153 -0.67 10.60 -10.98
N ILE A 154 -1.61 9.79 -10.49
CA ILE A 154 -1.49 9.16 -9.17
C ILE A 154 -0.30 8.17 -9.11
N THR A 155 0.06 7.50 -10.20
CA THR A 155 1.25 6.63 -10.24
C THR A 155 2.53 7.43 -9.98
N TYR A 156 2.70 8.58 -10.64
CA TYR A 156 3.85 9.46 -10.40
C TYR A 156 3.86 10.03 -8.98
N LEU A 157 2.69 10.45 -8.48
CA LEU A 157 2.56 10.89 -7.10
C LEU A 157 2.93 9.78 -6.10
N GLY A 158 2.63 8.52 -6.37
CA GLY A 158 3.02 7.39 -5.53
C GLY A 158 4.54 7.25 -5.38
N TRP A 159 5.28 7.45 -6.48
CA TRP A 159 6.74 7.47 -6.43
C TRP A 159 7.28 8.68 -5.65
N CYS A 160 6.68 9.86 -5.86
CA CYS A 160 7.02 11.06 -5.07
C CYS A 160 6.71 10.85 -3.59
N PHE A 161 5.57 10.25 -3.23
CA PHE A 161 5.24 9.94 -1.84
C PHE A 161 6.20 8.95 -1.20
N THR A 162 6.73 7.99 -1.96
CA THR A 162 7.77 7.07 -1.46
C THR A 162 9.02 7.83 -1.01
N VAL A 163 9.49 8.78 -1.82
CA VAL A 163 10.64 9.63 -1.50
C VAL A 163 10.29 10.59 -0.35
N PHE A 164 9.11 11.23 -0.40
CA PHE A 164 8.64 12.12 0.65
C PHE A 164 8.58 11.43 2.02
N LEU A 165 8.03 10.24 2.10
CA LEU A 165 7.95 9.48 3.35
C LEU A 165 9.34 9.03 3.85
N ALA A 166 10.26 8.73 2.93
CA ALA A 166 11.65 8.49 3.31
C ALA A 166 12.26 9.72 4.00
N LEU A 167 12.11 10.89 3.41
CA LEU A 167 12.59 12.14 4.00
C LEU A 167 11.82 12.48 5.29
N PHE A 168 10.51 12.33 5.31
CA PHE A 168 9.66 12.62 6.46
C PHE A 168 10.06 11.81 7.69
N PHE A 169 10.17 10.50 7.59
CA PHE A 169 10.47 9.65 8.74
C PHE A 169 11.94 9.68 9.19
N TRP A 170 12.89 10.08 8.32
CA TRP A 170 14.32 10.06 8.65
C TRP A 170 14.95 11.43 8.80
N LYS A 171 14.37 12.49 8.24
CA LYS A 171 14.93 13.85 8.25
C LYS A 171 14.06 14.86 9.01
N MET A 172 12.72 14.71 8.96
CA MET A 172 11.83 15.70 9.55
C MET A 172 11.55 15.41 11.03
N PRO A 173 11.58 16.45 11.92
CA PRO A 173 11.34 16.26 13.36
C PRO A 173 9.99 15.61 13.69
N ALA A 174 8.95 15.95 12.92
CA ALA A 174 7.62 15.38 13.10
C ALA A 174 7.61 13.86 12.83
N GLY A 175 8.22 13.42 11.74
CA GLY A 175 8.32 12.00 11.40
C GLY A 175 9.14 11.19 12.39
N ILE A 176 10.26 11.77 12.87
CA ILE A 176 11.10 11.14 13.92
C ILE A 176 10.28 10.94 15.20
N ARG A 177 9.47 11.94 15.59
CA ARG A 177 8.61 11.84 16.77
C ARG A 177 7.48 10.82 16.61
N VAL A 178 6.85 10.72 15.41
CA VAL A 178 5.88 9.65 15.11
C VAL A 178 6.53 8.30 15.30
N ARG A 179 7.74 8.11 14.76
CA ARG A 179 8.49 6.87 14.88
C ARG A 179 8.86 6.53 16.33
N ALA A 180 9.26 7.52 17.10
CA ALA A 180 9.57 7.34 18.52
C ALA A 180 8.34 6.90 19.31
N VAL A 181 7.18 7.51 19.06
CA VAL A 181 5.89 7.12 19.66
C VAL A 181 5.50 5.69 19.28
N GLY A 182 5.69 5.31 18.02
CA GLY A 182 5.35 3.97 17.54
C GLY A 182 6.30 2.88 18.05
N GLU A 183 7.58 3.22 18.31
CA GLU A 183 8.58 2.26 18.79
C GLU A 183 8.40 1.95 20.28
N SER A 184 8.08 2.97 21.10
CA SER A 184 7.76 2.80 22.54
C SER A 184 6.97 3.98 23.07
N GLU A 185 5.67 3.76 23.33
CA GLU A 185 4.80 4.78 23.92
C GLU A 185 5.26 5.20 25.32
N ALA A 186 5.73 4.23 26.13
CA ALA A 186 6.23 4.52 27.48
C ALA A 186 7.46 5.42 27.46
N ALA A 187 8.43 5.14 26.58
CA ALA A 187 9.62 5.98 26.42
C ALA A 187 9.27 7.36 25.82
N ALA A 188 8.35 7.44 24.88
CA ALA A 188 7.89 8.71 24.32
C ALA A 188 7.17 9.57 25.37
N LYS A 189 6.39 8.96 26.25
CA LYS A 189 5.69 9.63 27.35
C LYS A 189 6.69 10.18 28.39
N SER A 190 7.74 9.45 28.71
CA SER A 190 8.75 9.89 29.71
C SER A 190 9.55 11.12 29.26
N VAL A 191 9.69 11.35 27.95
CA VAL A 191 10.32 12.57 27.39
C VAL A 191 9.30 13.66 27.04
N GLY A 192 8.03 13.53 27.49
CA GLY A 192 6.99 14.56 27.35
C GLY A 192 6.36 14.67 25.95
N LEU A 193 6.49 13.67 25.08
CA LEU A 193 5.86 13.71 23.76
C LEU A 193 4.35 13.47 23.87
N PRO A 194 3.48 14.29 23.21
CA PRO A 194 2.04 14.09 23.17
C PRO A 194 1.69 12.92 22.24
N ILE A 195 1.54 11.71 22.79
CA ILE A 195 1.33 10.45 22.07
C ILE A 195 0.14 10.52 21.13
N VAL A 196 -1.03 10.98 21.63
CA VAL A 196 -2.28 11.04 20.86
C VAL A 196 -2.13 11.90 19.61
N LYS A 197 -1.44 13.05 19.70
CA LYS A 197 -1.20 13.95 18.57
C LYS A 197 -0.42 13.25 17.44
N TYR A 198 0.63 12.50 17.78
CA TYR A 198 1.46 11.81 16.78
C TYR A 198 0.78 10.58 16.21
N LYS A 199 -0.04 9.87 16.99
CA LYS A 199 -0.88 8.79 16.49
C LYS A 199 -1.97 9.31 15.53
N ILE A 200 -2.65 10.42 15.86
CA ILE A 200 -3.61 11.07 14.96
C ILE A 200 -2.94 11.49 13.65
N MET A 201 -1.73 12.07 13.72
CA MET A 201 -0.97 12.43 12.51
C MET A 201 -0.66 11.20 11.64
N ALA A 202 -0.28 10.08 12.24
CA ALA A 202 -0.06 8.82 11.51
C ALA A 202 -1.36 8.31 10.87
N LEU A 203 -2.47 8.31 11.60
CA LEU A 203 -3.80 7.94 11.08
C LEU A 203 -4.21 8.80 9.89
N THR A 204 -4.01 10.14 9.99
CA THR A 204 -4.34 11.08 8.90
C THR A 204 -3.54 10.76 7.64
N MET A 205 -2.22 10.61 7.78
CA MET A 205 -1.34 10.32 6.63
C MET A 205 -1.64 8.95 6.01
N ALA A 206 -1.81 7.92 6.85
CA ALA A 206 -2.11 6.58 6.38
C ALA A 206 -3.49 6.50 5.71
N GLY A 207 -4.52 7.11 6.31
CA GLY A 207 -5.86 7.20 5.73
C GLY A 207 -5.89 7.94 4.40
N ALA A 208 -5.13 9.05 4.29
CA ALA A 208 -5.01 9.80 3.03
C ALA A 208 -4.35 8.96 1.92
N LEU A 209 -3.26 8.25 2.22
CA LEU A 209 -2.57 7.39 1.27
C LEU A 209 -3.46 6.22 0.82
N ALA A 210 -4.11 5.54 1.75
CA ALA A 210 -5.07 4.49 1.45
C ALA A 210 -6.25 5.03 0.61
N GLY A 211 -6.68 6.27 0.91
CA GLY A 211 -7.72 6.99 0.15
C GLY A 211 -7.34 7.21 -1.31
N ILE A 212 -6.13 7.70 -1.57
CA ILE A 212 -5.61 7.87 -2.94
C ILE A 212 -5.51 6.52 -3.64
N GLY A 213 -5.00 5.49 -2.96
CA GLY A 213 -4.89 4.14 -3.51
C GLY A 213 -6.25 3.55 -3.90
N GLY A 214 -7.28 3.73 -3.05
CA GLY A 214 -8.66 3.34 -3.33
C GLY A 214 -9.26 4.11 -4.53
N ALA A 215 -9.13 5.43 -4.55
CA ALA A 215 -9.58 6.26 -5.67
C ALA A 215 -8.90 5.89 -7.00
N TYR A 216 -7.61 5.55 -6.96
CA TYR A 216 -6.90 5.08 -8.16
C TYR A 216 -7.51 3.80 -8.71
N MET A 217 -7.91 2.85 -7.87
CA MET A 217 -8.53 1.60 -8.31
C MET A 217 -9.77 1.85 -9.18
N SER A 218 -10.65 2.75 -8.74
CA SER A 218 -11.93 3.00 -9.39
C SER A 218 -11.90 4.12 -10.43
N MET A 219 -10.99 5.10 -10.34
CA MET A 219 -10.96 6.26 -11.25
C MET A 219 -9.74 6.26 -12.18
N GLY A 220 -8.69 5.50 -11.87
CA GLY A 220 -7.46 5.45 -12.66
C GLY A 220 -7.21 4.10 -13.32
N TYR A 221 -7.63 3.01 -12.69
CA TYR A 221 -7.37 1.65 -13.17
C TYR A 221 -8.54 1.06 -13.96
N VAL A 222 -9.78 1.09 -13.42
CA VAL A 222 -10.97 0.42 -14.02
C VAL A 222 -11.98 1.40 -14.59
N SER A 223 -12.04 2.66 -14.14
CA SER A 223 -12.97 3.72 -14.52
C SER A 223 -14.36 3.66 -13.90
N PHE A 224 -14.63 2.70 -13.01
CA PHE A 224 -15.84 2.58 -12.20
C PHE A 224 -15.56 1.75 -10.95
N PHE A 225 -16.43 1.84 -9.94
CA PHE A 225 -16.38 0.96 -8.78
C PHE A 225 -17.01 -0.39 -9.10
N SER A 226 -16.36 -1.47 -8.70
CA SER A 226 -16.89 -2.83 -8.70
C SER A 226 -16.82 -3.40 -7.28
N ARG A 227 -17.82 -4.22 -6.93
CA ARG A 227 -17.85 -4.89 -5.64
C ARG A 227 -16.54 -5.62 -5.40
N ASP A 228 -15.95 -5.42 -4.20
CA ASP A 228 -14.72 -6.08 -3.74
C ASP A 228 -13.51 -5.87 -4.66
N MET A 229 -13.45 -4.71 -5.36
CA MET A 229 -12.42 -4.46 -6.37
C MET A 229 -11.00 -4.35 -5.82
N VAL A 230 -10.82 -4.14 -4.51
CA VAL A 230 -9.49 -4.10 -3.89
C VAL A 230 -8.85 -5.49 -3.90
N ALA A 231 -9.67 -6.54 -3.74
CA ALA A 231 -9.30 -7.94 -3.95
C ALA A 231 -8.00 -8.36 -3.24
N GLY A 232 -7.84 -7.97 -1.96
CA GLY A 232 -6.69 -8.33 -1.13
C GLY A 232 -5.42 -7.49 -1.32
N ARG A 233 -5.45 -6.42 -2.14
CA ARG A 233 -4.26 -5.57 -2.37
C ARG A 233 -3.81 -4.83 -1.11
N GLY A 234 -4.69 -4.55 -0.16
CA GLY A 234 -4.33 -4.03 1.16
C GLY A 234 -3.49 -5.02 1.95
N TRP A 235 -3.85 -6.30 1.92
CA TRP A 235 -3.08 -7.38 2.55
C TRP A 235 -1.72 -7.60 1.90
N ILE A 236 -1.66 -7.56 0.55
CA ILE A 236 -0.39 -7.61 -0.19
C ILE A 236 0.48 -6.40 0.17
N GLY A 237 -0.12 -5.21 0.34
CA GLY A 237 0.57 -4.01 0.80
C GLY A 237 1.18 -4.17 2.20
N MET A 238 0.44 -4.77 3.14
CA MET A 238 0.96 -5.10 4.47
C MET A 238 2.10 -6.11 4.42
N ALA A 239 2.02 -7.11 3.54
CA ALA A 239 3.12 -8.07 3.32
C ALA A 239 4.36 -7.38 2.73
N ALA A 240 4.19 -6.43 1.80
CA ALA A 240 5.28 -5.64 1.23
C ALA A 240 5.95 -4.73 2.29
N GLU A 241 5.15 -4.13 3.18
CA GLU A 241 5.66 -3.36 4.32
C GLU A 241 6.51 -4.22 5.25
N ALA A 242 6.02 -5.40 5.64
CA ALA A 242 6.73 -6.33 6.49
C ALA A 242 8.07 -6.78 5.86
N MET A 243 8.11 -7.05 4.55
CA MET A 243 9.34 -7.34 3.81
C MET A 243 10.29 -6.15 3.78
N GLY A 244 9.77 -4.95 3.59
CA GLY A 244 10.54 -3.71 3.56
C GLY A 244 11.01 -3.22 4.94
N LYS A 245 10.55 -3.85 6.05
CA LYS A 245 10.85 -3.44 7.44
C LYS A 245 10.52 -1.96 7.71
N GLY A 246 9.49 -1.48 7.10
CA GLY A 246 9.10 -0.08 7.20
C GLY A 246 10.11 0.90 6.58
N LEU A 247 10.94 0.46 5.62
CA LEU A 247 11.83 1.30 4.82
C LEU A 247 11.22 1.51 3.43
N PRO A 248 10.98 2.76 2.98
CA PRO A 248 10.28 3.02 1.73
C PRO A 248 10.94 2.42 0.48
N GLY A 249 12.27 2.44 0.38
CA GLY A 249 13.00 1.87 -0.75
C GLY A 249 12.80 0.36 -0.90
N PRO A 250 13.08 -0.46 0.12
CA PRO A 250 12.78 -1.90 0.10
C PRO A 250 11.28 -2.21 -0.08
N ILE A 251 10.36 -1.40 0.46
CA ILE A 251 8.93 -1.53 0.22
C ILE A 251 8.62 -1.38 -1.27
N MET A 252 9.18 -0.38 -1.94
CA MET A 252 8.97 -0.16 -3.37
C MET A 252 9.46 -1.35 -4.21
N LEU A 253 10.60 -1.96 -3.85
CA LEU A 253 11.09 -3.18 -4.50
C LEU A 253 10.16 -4.38 -4.27
N ALA A 254 9.67 -4.58 -3.05
CA ALA A 254 8.71 -5.65 -2.74
C ALA A 254 7.40 -5.46 -3.53
N VAL A 255 6.88 -4.24 -3.58
CA VAL A 255 5.67 -3.89 -4.35
C VAL A 255 5.87 -4.11 -5.85
N LEU A 256 7.06 -3.81 -6.39
CA LEU A 256 7.38 -4.09 -7.79
C LEU A 256 7.32 -5.59 -8.10
N ILE A 257 7.89 -6.42 -7.22
CA ILE A 257 7.84 -7.90 -7.37
C ILE A 257 6.38 -8.39 -7.35
N PHE A 258 5.56 -7.91 -6.40
CA PHE A 258 4.15 -8.29 -6.33
C PHE A 258 3.35 -7.77 -7.52
N GLY A 259 3.62 -6.55 -7.99
CA GLY A 259 2.99 -6.00 -9.18
C GLY A 259 3.34 -6.76 -10.46
N MET A 260 4.58 -7.23 -10.60
CA MET A 260 4.97 -8.12 -11.70
C MET A 260 4.26 -9.47 -11.62
N ALA A 261 4.11 -10.05 -10.41
CA ALA A 261 3.39 -11.29 -10.21
C ALA A 261 1.88 -11.16 -10.54
N ASP A 262 1.25 -10.06 -10.12
CA ASP A 262 -0.15 -9.75 -10.42
C ASP A 262 -0.34 -9.53 -11.93
N CYS A 263 0.57 -8.80 -12.59
CA CYS A 263 0.57 -8.59 -14.04
C CYS A 263 0.74 -9.93 -14.80
N LEU A 264 1.62 -10.81 -14.33
CA LEU A 264 1.79 -12.15 -14.92
C LEU A 264 0.51 -12.97 -14.77
N ALA A 265 -0.13 -12.93 -13.61
CA ALA A 265 -1.40 -13.60 -13.36
C ALA A 265 -2.49 -13.11 -14.34
N ILE A 266 -2.62 -11.80 -14.52
CA ILE A 266 -3.59 -11.22 -15.48
C ILE A 266 -3.33 -11.70 -16.91
N ARG A 267 -2.07 -11.77 -17.35
CA ARG A 267 -1.71 -12.27 -18.69
C ARG A 267 -1.96 -13.76 -18.87
N LEU A 268 -1.76 -14.55 -17.81
CA LEU A 268 -2.03 -15.99 -17.86
C LEU A 268 -3.53 -16.33 -17.94
N GLN A 269 -4.42 -15.40 -17.57
CA GLN A 269 -5.87 -15.57 -17.75
C GLN A 269 -6.28 -15.74 -19.23
N ILE A 270 -5.47 -15.25 -20.18
CA ILE A 270 -5.70 -15.42 -21.61
C ILE A 270 -5.52 -16.89 -22.06
N LEU A 271 -4.82 -17.71 -21.28
CA LEU A 271 -4.50 -19.11 -21.62
C LEU A 271 -5.62 -20.12 -21.27
N ASN A 272 -6.88 -19.67 -21.05
CA ASN A 272 -8.04 -20.51 -20.71
C ASN A 272 -7.84 -21.45 -19.50
N LEU A 273 -6.92 -21.09 -18.58
CA LEU A 273 -6.77 -21.81 -17.32
C LEU A 273 -7.89 -21.40 -16.34
N PRO A 274 -8.26 -22.28 -15.39
CA PRO A 274 -9.25 -21.94 -14.38
C PRO A 274 -8.83 -20.66 -13.63
N SER A 275 -9.68 -19.64 -13.64
CA SER A 275 -9.39 -18.31 -13.08
C SER A 275 -9.00 -18.37 -11.59
N GLN A 276 -9.52 -19.35 -10.84
CA GLN A 276 -9.20 -19.58 -9.44
C GLN A 276 -7.74 -19.95 -9.22
N LEU A 277 -7.17 -20.79 -10.10
CA LEU A 277 -5.74 -21.19 -10.02
C LEU A 277 -4.83 -19.99 -10.31
N ILE A 278 -5.21 -19.17 -11.30
CA ILE A 278 -4.41 -18.00 -11.68
C ILE A 278 -4.41 -16.95 -10.58
N GLN A 279 -5.55 -16.74 -9.91
CA GLN A 279 -5.65 -15.84 -8.76
C GLN A 279 -4.82 -16.26 -7.56
N CYS A 280 -4.43 -17.53 -7.44
CA CYS A 280 -3.49 -17.99 -6.41
C CYS A 280 -2.04 -17.52 -6.64
N ILE A 281 -1.65 -17.16 -7.87
CA ILE A 281 -0.25 -16.83 -8.22
C ILE A 281 0.30 -15.67 -7.38
N PRO A 282 -0.36 -14.50 -7.26
CA PRO A 282 0.16 -13.40 -6.45
C PRO A 282 0.35 -13.79 -4.97
N TYR A 283 -0.58 -14.57 -4.42
CA TYR A 283 -0.49 -15.03 -3.02
C TYR A 283 0.62 -16.05 -2.82
N MET A 284 0.82 -16.97 -3.76
CA MET A 284 1.95 -17.93 -3.73
C MET A 284 3.29 -17.19 -3.81
N VAL A 285 3.42 -16.21 -4.70
CA VAL A 285 4.62 -15.37 -4.81
C VAL A 285 4.86 -14.60 -3.50
N THR A 286 3.81 -14.09 -2.87
CA THR A 286 3.90 -13.40 -1.57
C THR A 286 4.44 -14.34 -0.48
N ILE A 287 3.91 -15.54 -0.36
CA ILE A 287 4.35 -16.54 0.63
C ILE A 287 5.82 -16.94 0.40
N ILE A 288 6.18 -17.20 -0.85
CA ILE A 288 7.56 -17.57 -1.22
C ILE A 288 8.51 -16.40 -0.92
N ALA A 289 8.15 -15.19 -1.31
CA ALA A 289 8.97 -14.00 -1.10
C ALA A 289 9.20 -13.72 0.39
N ILE A 290 8.15 -13.79 1.24
CA ILE A 290 8.28 -13.64 2.70
C ILE A 290 9.12 -14.76 3.30
N SER A 291 8.95 -16.01 2.85
CA SER A 291 9.71 -17.16 3.35
C SER A 291 11.20 -17.04 3.04
N VAL A 292 11.53 -16.73 1.78
CA VAL A 292 12.93 -16.50 1.34
C VAL A 292 13.55 -15.35 2.11
N TYR A 293 12.81 -14.23 2.20
CA TYR A 293 13.26 -13.06 2.94
C TYR A 293 13.52 -13.36 4.43
N SER A 294 12.60 -14.06 5.10
CA SER A 294 12.75 -14.46 6.51
C SER A 294 13.96 -15.40 6.71
N TYR A 295 14.17 -16.33 5.78
CA TYR A 295 15.33 -17.21 5.80
C TYR A 295 16.64 -16.42 5.67
N MET A 296 16.75 -15.52 4.69
CA MET A 296 17.92 -14.66 4.51
C MET A 296 18.19 -13.76 5.72
N ALA A 297 17.13 -13.17 6.32
CA ALA A 297 17.23 -12.35 7.51
C ALA A 297 17.75 -13.13 8.74
N ARG A 298 17.32 -14.39 8.91
CA ARG A 298 17.82 -15.30 9.96
C ARG A 298 19.28 -15.65 9.76
N GLN A 299 19.71 -15.93 8.54
CA GLN A 299 21.10 -16.22 8.18
C GLN A 299 22.00 -15.00 8.53
N LYS A 300 21.58 -13.80 8.13
CA LYS A 300 22.32 -12.57 8.42
C LYS A 300 22.47 -12.32 9.93
N LYS A 301 21.40 -12.55 10.71
CA LYS A 301 21.47 -12.44 12.20
C LYS A 301 22.42 -13.46 12.80
N LYS A 302 22.44 -14.72 12.33
CA LYS A 302 23.38 -15.76 12.80
C LYS A 302 24.82 -15.38 12.49
N SER A 303 25.12 -14.91 11.29
CA SER A 303 26.45 -14.47 10.86
C SER A 303 26.96 -13.29 11.71
N THR A 304 26.10 -12.26 11.97
CA THR A 304 26.46 -11.12 12.81
C THR A 304 26.71 -11.54 14.26
N LYS A 305 25.89 -12.45 14.82
CA LYS A 305 26.09 -12.98 16.16
C LYS A 305 27.42 -13.76 16.28
N LYS A 306 27.76 -14.58 15.27
CA LYS A 306 29.02 -15.32 15.22
C LYS A 306 30.22 -14.36 15.17
N LYS A 307 30.15 -13.31 14.34
CA LYS A 307 31.22 -12.29 14.26
C LYS A 307 31.41 -11.53 15.58
N ARG A 308 30.32 -11.15 16.25
CA ARG A 308 30.41 -10.49 17.58
C ARG A 308 31.00 -11.43 18.64
N MET A 309 30.62 -12.69 18.64
CA MET A 309 31.16 -13.67 19.58
C MET A 309 32.67 -13.91 19.35
N SER A 310 33.10 -14.02 18.09
CA SER A 310 34.52 -14.16 17.76
C SER A 310 35.34 -12.91 18.15
N ALA A 311 34.78 -11.71 17.98
CA ALA A 311 35.44 -10.48 18.40
C ALA A 311 35.65 -10.41 19.94
N LEU A 312 34.61 -10.75 20.70
CA LEU A 312 34.68 -10.83 22.17
C LEU A 312 35.71 -11.85 22.66
N ILE A 313 35.80 -13.02 22.02
CA ILE A 313 36.80 -14.06 22.37
C ILE A 313 38.22 -13.56 22.06
N THR A 314 38.40 -12.74 21.02
CA THR A 314 39.70 -12.18 20.67
C THR A 314 40.11 -11.08 21.66
N GLU A 315 39.18 -10.21 22.10
CA GLU A 315 39.43 -9.20 23.12
C GLU A 315 39.81 -9.81 24.47
N THR A 316 39.10 -10.83 24.94
CA THR A 316 39.40 -11.53 26.21
C THR A 316 40.72 -12.30 26.18
N LYS A 317 41.26 -12.69 25.01
CA LYS A 317 42.56 -13.29 24.88
C LYS A 317 43.72 -12.26 24.95
N VAL A 318 43.47 -11.04 24.50
CA VAL A 318 44.47 -9.94 24.52
C VAL A 318 44.61 -9.31 25.91
N GLU A 319 43.56 -9.36 26.75
CA GLU A 319 43.60 -8.86 28.14
C GLU A 319 44.15 -9.88 29.15
N GLY A 320 44.39 -11.14 28.74
CA GLY A 320 44.86 -12.22 29.59
C GLY A 320 46.35 -12.58 29.41
N ASP A 321 47.01 -11.98 28.41
CA ASP A 321 48.48 -12.02 28.19
C ASP A 321 49.09 -10.70 28.65
#